data_d91d2efb7b75a619eb7588d1d24e8bd8
#
_entry.id   d91d2efb7b75a619eb7588d1d24e8bd8
#
_cell.length_a   1.000
_cell.length_b   1.000
_cell.length_c   1.000
_cell.angle_alpha   90.00
_cell.angle_beta   90.00
_cell.angle_gamma   90.00
#
_symmetry.space_group_name_H-M   'P 1'
#
loop_
_entity.id
_entity.type
_entity.pdbx_description
1 polymer ?
#
loop_
_entity_poly.entity_id
_entity_poly.type
_entity_poly.pdbx_seq_one_letter_code
_entity_poly.pdbx_strand_id
1 'polypeptide(L)'
;MKRIGMIVAVEMDAVLSLYGEPRGAEQRGGFMIYTYGNDTYDLFVINSGVGELAAAAAAELLITGYGVQMIVNFGVVGGLTEAMTMARTVVVERVVHTDFDTSAWNGFEPGRYPDQPDPYVPTDPELVRKALKAAPELVPVVCASADKFVAGAEKKTALHERFGADICEMEAAGIVLTAKRAGVPCLLIKAVSDGITGGAEEFEREVLRSSKICISAADRIIRAL
;
A
#
# COMPACT_ATOMS: atom_id res chain seq x y z
N MET A 1 19.73 -3.13 -15.16
CA MET A 1 19.36 -3.42 -13.75
C MET A 1 18.00 -2.75 -13.49
N LYS A 2 17.05 -3.47 -12.94
CA LYS A 2 15.72 -2.90 -12.64
C LYS A 2 15.83 -1.93 -11.46
N ARG A 3 15.05 -0.85 -11.48
CA ARG A 3 14.97 0.13 -10.38
C ARG A 3 13.57 0.07 -9.79
N ILE A 4 13.49 -0.37 -8.52
CA ILE A 4 12.24 -0.60 -7.82
C ILE A 4 12.15 0.41 -6.67
N GLY A 5 11.03 1.13 -6.58
CA GLY A 5 10.71 1.96 -5.44
C GLY A 5 9.86 1.19 -4.44
N MET A 6 10.20 1.23 -3.16
CA MET A 6 9.38 0.68 -2.08
C MET A 6 8.97 1.79 -1.12
N ILE A 7 7.68 1.91 -0.87
CA ILE A 7 7.12 2.89 0.06
C ILE A 7 6.61 2.17 1.29
N VAL A 8 7.00 2.67 2.46
CA VAL A 8 6.52 2.21 3.77
C VAL A 8 6.13 3.40 4.63
N ALA A 9 5.10 3.24 5.47
CA ALA A 9 4.61 4.30 6.35
C ALA A 9 5.21 4.20 7.76
N VAL A 10 5.02 3.07 8.43
CA VAL A 10 5.45 2.82 9.81
C VAL A 10 6.28 1.53 9.94
N GLU A 11 6.48 0.80 8.86
CA GLU A 11 7.02 -0.57 8.87
C GLU A 11 8.54 -0.64 8.64
N MET A 12 9.27 0.47 8.85
CA MET A 12 10.72 0.52 8.58
C MET A 12 11.52 -0.52 9.37
N ASP A 13 11.09 -0.85 10.58
CA ASP A 13 11.73 -1.89 11.41
C ASP A 13 11.65 -3.28 10.74
N ALA A 14 10.59 -3.56 10.00
CA ALA A 14 10.47 -4.80 9.24
C ALA A 14 11.44 -4.81 8.04
N VAL A 15 11.65 -3.68 7.38
CA VAL A 15 12.66 -3.52 6.31
C VAL A 15 14.05 -3.82 6.83
N LEU A 16 14.45 -3.15 7.92
CA LEU A 16 15.76 -3.35 8.56
C LEU A 16 15.94 -4.79 9.05
N SER A 17 14.88 -5.39 9.59
CA SER A 17 14.92 -6.79 10.05
C SER A 17 15.16 -7.78 8.92
N LEU A 18 14.65 -7.52 7.71
CA LEU A 18 14.77 -8.42 6.55
C LEU A 18 16.05 -8.18 5.74
N TYR A 19 16.33 -6.91 5.41
CA TYR A 19 17.41 -6.56 4.50
C TYR A 19 18.71 -6.18 5.22
N GLY A 20 18.68 -5.94 6.55
CA GLY A 20 19.82 -5.48 7.33
C GLY A 20 20.24 -4.05 7.00
N GLU A 21 21.55 -3.79 7.10
CA GLU A 21 22.11 -2.47 6.80
C GLU A 21 21.98 -2.12 5.31
N PRO A 22 21.51 -0.92 4.97
CA PRO A 22 21.42 -0.49 3.59
C PRO A 22 22.81 -0.24 2.98
N ARG A 23 22.96 -0.40 1.67
CA ARG A 23 24.16 -0.03 0.91
C ARG A 23 24.43 1.48 0.93
N GLY A 24 23.40 2.27 1.12
CA GLY A 24 23.44 3.72 1.22
C GLY A 24 22.16 4.26 1.81
N ALA A 25 22.27 5.43 2.43
CA ALA A 25 21.13 6.19 2.93
C ALA A 25 21.38 7.67 2.65
N GLU A 26 20.36 8.35 2.15
CA GLU A 26 20.43 9.79 1.90
C GLU A 26 19.12 10.48 2.25
N GLN A 27 19.21 11.77 2.61
CA GLN A 27 18.05 12.62 2.82
C GLN A 27 17.76 13.43 1.56
N ARG A 28 16.56 13.31 1.00
CA ARG A 28 16.14 14.06 -0.18
C ARG A 28 14.66 14.38 -0.12
N GLY A 29 14.30 15.61 -0.47
CA GLY A 29 12.89 16.05 -0.49
C GLY A 29 12.17 15.92 0.86
N GLY A 30 12.90 15.97 1.97
CA GLY A 30 12.34 15.79 3.31
C GLY A 30 12.24 14.34 3.77
N PHE A 31 12.55 13.35 2.92
CA PHE A 31 12.50 11.93 3.24
C PHE A 31 13.89 11.30 3.38
N MET A 32 13.99 10.24 4.18
CA MET A 32 15.13 9.33 4.17
C MET A 32 14.89 8.24 3.15
N ILE A 33 15.86 8.05 2.26
CA ILE A 33 15.84 7.01 1.24
C ILE A 33 16.98 6.02 1.51
N TYR A 34 16.64 4.75 1.59
CA TYR A 34 17.59 3.66 1.84
C TYR A 34 17.74 2.85 0.57
N THR A 35 18.98 2.56 0.19
CA THR A 35 19.28 1.78 -1.02
C THR A 35 19.69 0.36 -0.64
N TYR A 36 18.98 -0.61 -1.20
CA TYR A 36 19.26 -2.04 -1.13
C TYR A 36 19.36 -2.61 -2.55
N GLY A 37 19.48 -3.92 -2.67
CA GLY A 37 19.43 -4.60 -3.95
C GLY A 37 20.53 -5.63 -4.13
N ASN A 38 20.64 -6.16 -5.34
CA ASN A 38 21.61 -7.18 -5.76
C ASN A 38 22.05 -6.91 -7.21
N ASP A 39 22.63 -7.89 -7.89
CA ASP A 39 23.09 -7.75 -9.28
C ASP A 39 21.95 -7.63 -10.32
N THR A 40 20.70 -7.87 -9.91
CA THR A 40 19.53 -7.86 -10.79
C THR A 40 18.67 -6.60 -10.64
N TYR A 41 18.60 -6.02 -9.44
CA TYR A 41 17.80 -4.81 -9.15
C TYR A 41 18.42 -3.92 -8.07
N ASP A 42 18.13 -2.63 -8.16
CA ASP A 42 18.23 -1.67 -7.07
C ASP A 42 16.86 -1.49 -6.44
N LEU A 43 16.80 -1.48 -5.11
CA LEU A 43 15.59 -1.23 -4.32
C LEU A 43 15.79 0.07 -3.52
N PHE A 44 15.01 1.09 -3.85
CA PHE A 44 14.98 2.37 -3.14
C PHE A 44 13.80 2.36 -2.17
N VAL A 45 14.10 2.27 -0.89
CA VAL A 45 13.07 2.25 0.17
C VAL A 45 12.94 3.64 0.76
N ILE A 46 11.71 4.14 0.80
CA ILE A 46 11.37 5.44 1.38
C ILE A 46 10.37 5.24 2.54
N ASN A 47 10.69 5.82 3.69
CA ASN A 47 9.73 5.96 4.78
C ASN A 47 8.93 7.25 4.55
N SER A 48 7.68 7.09 4.08
CA SER A 48 6.82 8.24 3.80
C SER A 48 6.25 8.88 5.05
N GLY A 49 6.13 8.12 6.13
CA GLY A 49 5.20 8.45 7.21
C GLY A 49 3.75 8.16 6.79
N VAL A 50 2.83 8.47 7.70
CA VAL A 50 1.40 8.16 7.54
C VAL A 50 0.71 9.23 6.71
N GLY A 51 -0.23 8.79 5.85
CA GLY A 51 -1.16 9.64 5.14
C GLY A 51 -0.91 9.79 3.64
N GLU A 52 -1.99 10.07 2.92
CA GLU A 52 -2.05 10.13 1.45
C GLU A 52 -1.10 11.18 0.85
N LEU A 53 -1.00 12.36 1.47
CA LEU A 53 -0.15 13.43 0.95
C LEU A 53 1.34 13.06 1.03
N ALA A 54 1.77 12.50 2.15
CA ALA A 54 3.15 12.06 2.35
C ALA A 54 3.50 10.89 1.41
N ALA A 55 2.59 9.94 1.28
CA ALA A 55 2.74 8.79 0.40
C ALA A 55 2.80 9.18 -1.09
N ALA A 56 1.97 10.14 -1.53
CA ALA A 56 2.00 10.68 -2.88
C ALA A 56 3.31 11.43 -3.18
N ALA A 57 3.81 12.26 -2.24
CA ALA A 57 5.09 12.95 -2.38
C ALA A 57 6.27 11.97 -2.44
N ALA A 58 6.23 10.90 -1.63
CA ALA A 58 7.23 9.84 -1.65
C ALA A 58 7.23 9.09 -2.99
N ALA A 59 6.06 8.75 -3.52
CA ALA A 59 5.91 8.10 -4.83
C ALA A 59 6.49 8.97 -5.95
N GLU A 60 6.14 10.26 -5.97
CA GLU A 60 6.65 11.21 -6.96
C GLU A 60 8.17 11.34 -6.89
N LEU A 61 8.74 11.42 -5.68
CA LEU A 61 10.19 11.49 -5.50
C LEU A 61 10.90 10.23 -6.00
N LEU A 62 10.36 9.04 -5.74
CA LEU A 62 10.92 7.79 -6.25
C LEU A 62 10.87 7.73 -7.78
N ILE A 63 9.77 8.15 -8.39
CA ILE A 63 9.58 8.16 -9.84
C ILE A 63 10.53 9.15 -10.51
N THR A 64 10.48 10.42 -10.13
CA THR A 64 11.20 11.51 -10.81
C THR A 64 12.64 11.64 -10.35
N GLY A 65 12.91 11.42 -9.07
CA GLY A 65 14.23 11.57 -8.47
C GLY A 65 15.15 10.37 -8.60
N TYR A 66 14.57 9.15 -8.61
CA TYR A 66 15.30 7.88 -8.67
C TYR A 66 15.03 7.10 -9.95
N GLY A 67 14.09 7.51 -10.79
CA GLY A 67 13.77 6.85 -12.05
C GLY A 67 13.33 5.41 -11.86
N VAL A 68 12.54 5.13 -10.80
CA VAL A 68 12.05 3.77 -10.56
C VAL A 68 11.08 3.35 -11.66
N GLN A 69 11.12 2.08 -12.02
CA GLN A 69 10.34 1.50 -13.12
C GLN A 69 9.07 0.80 -12.59
N MET A 70 8.96 0.66 -11.29
CA MET A 70 7.76 0.20 -10.58
C MET A 70 7.78 0.68 -9.14
N ILE A 71 6.59 0.81 -8.57
CA ILE A 71 6.38 1.06 -7.14
C ILE A 71 5.85 -0.22 -6.50
N VAL A 72 6.44 -0.59 -5.37
CA VAL A 72 5.91 -1.60 -4.45
C VAL A 72 5.61 -0.89 -3.12
N ASN A 73 4.40 -1.03 -2.63
CA ASN A 73 4.07 -0.64 -1.27
C ASN A 73 3.76 -1.92 -0.48
N PHE A 74 4.36 -2.07 0.68
CA PHE A 74 3.90 -3.06 1.65
C PHE A 74 3.54 -2.34 2.96
N GLY A 75 2.64 -2.92 3.72
CA GLY A 75 2.25 -2.33 4.99
C GLY A 75 1.12 -3.10 5.66
N VAL A 76 0.74 -2.62 6.83
CA VAL A 76 -0.34 -3.19 7.62
C VAL A 76 -1.66 -2.47 7.37
N VAL A 77 -2.79 -3.17 7.58
CA VAL A 77 -4.14 -2.68 7.25
C VAL A 77 -5.18 -3.17 8.25
N GLY A 78 -6.25 -2.40 8.39
CA GLY A 78 -7.47 -2.85 9.08
C GLY A 78 -8.33 -3.74 8.19
N GLY A 79 -8.79 -4.87 8.72
CA GLY A 79 -9.78 -5.74 8.07
C GLY A 79 -11.19 -5.18 8.18
N LEU A 80 -11.95 -5.19 7.09
CA LEU A 80 -13.33 -4.70 7.03
C LEU A 80 -14.37 -5.82 7.04
N THR A 81 -13.94 -7.08 6.92
CA THR A 81 -14.80 -8.27 6.95
C THR A 81 -14.23 -9.32 7.88
N GLU A 82 -15.05 -10.28 8.29
CA GLU A 82 -14.60 -11.41 9.11
C GLU A 82 -13.58 -12.31 8.40
N ALA A 83 -13.57 -12.31 7.07
CA ALA A 83 -12.58 -13.05 6.28
C ALA A 83 -11.18 -12.44 6.39
N MET A 84 -11.06 -11.15 6.71
CA MET A 84 -9.79 -10.43 6.89
C MET A 84 -9.28 -10.65 8.31
N THR A 85 -8.81 -11.87 8.56
CA THR A 85 -8.24 -12.28 9.85
C THR A 85 -6.82 -11.77 10.05
N MET A 86 -6.38 -11.73 11.30
CA MET A 86 -5.05 -11.29 11.72
C MET A 86 -3.92 -11.94 10.91
N ALA A 87 -2.95 -11.13 10.52
CA ALA A 87 -1.78 -11.52 9.72
C ALA A 87 -2.10 -12.12 8.33
N ARG A 88 -3.37 -12.09 7.90
CA ARG A 88 -3.70 -12.48 6.52
C ARG A 88 -3.00 -11.55 5.55
N THR A 89 -2.27 -12.11 4.61
CA THR A 89 -1.61 -11.37 3.53
C THR A 89 -2.52 -11.26 2.32
N VAL A 90 -2.55 -10.08 1.74
CA VAL A 90 -3.42 -9.75 0.62
C VAL A 90 -2.67 -8.97 -0.46
N VAL A 91 -3.15 -9.04 -1.69
CA VAL A 91 -2.73 -8.16 -2.79
C VAL A 91 -3.88 -7.26 -3.19
N VAL A 92 -3.63 -5.97 -3.31
CA VAL A 92 -4.67 -5.00 -3.66
C VAL A 92 -4.84 -4.96 -5.18
N GLU A 93 -6.04 -5.27 -5.66
CA GLU A 93 -6.40 -5.17 -7.09
C GLU A 93 -6.82 -3.76 -7.47
N ARG A 94 -7.52 -3.07 -6.57
CA ARG A 94 -8.03 -1.72 -6.79
C ARG A 94 -8.23 -0.98 -5.46
N VAL A 95 -8.11 0.33 -5.53
CA VAL A 95 -8.22 1.25 -4.39
C VAL A 95 -9.41 2.18 -4.61
N VAL A 96 -10.16 2.45 -3.57
CA VAL A 96 -11.13 3.55 -3.54
C VAL A 96 -10.66 4.60 -2.53
N HIS A 97 -10.54 5.87 -2.99
CA HIS A 97 -10.21 7.00 -2.11
C HIS A 97 -11.49 7.52 -1.45
N THR A 98 -11.79 7.04 -0.26
CA THR A 98 -13.11 7.25 0.38
C THR A 98 -13.35 8.65 0.89
N ASP A 99 -12.30 9.47 1.07
CA ASP A 99 -12.37 10.87 1.47
C ASP A 99 -12.53 11.84 0.29
N PHE A 100 -12.34 11.35 -0.95
CA PHE A 100 -12.58 12.17 -2.14
C PHE A 100 -14.08 12.19 -2.46
N ASP A 101 -14.72 13.33 -2.26
CA ASP A 101 -16.16 13.50 -2.52
C ASP A 101 -16.43 14.84 -3.22
N THR A 102 -16.85 14.76 -4.46
CA THR A 102 -17.25 15.92 -5.28
C THR A 102 -18.74 15.87 -5.65
N SER A 103 -19.53 15.00 -4.98
CA SER A 103 -20.94 14.76 -5.29
C SER A 103 -21.81 16.01 -5.26
N ALA A 104 -21.52 16.92 -4.31
CA ALA A 104 -22.25 18.20 -4.22
C ALA A 104 -21.99 19.14 -5.40
N TRP A 105 -20.90 18.95 -6.14
CA TRP A 105 -20.54 19.77 -7.30
C TRP A 105 -20.98 19.15 -8.63
N ASN A 106 -20.70 17.88 -8.85
CA ASN A 106 -20.86 17.23 -10.15
C ASN A 106 -21.78 15.99 -10.13
N GLY A 107 -22.33 15.64 -8.97
CA GLY A 107 -23.21 14.46 -8.80
C GLY A 107 -22.48 13.12 -8.90
N PHE A 108 -21.15 13.10 -8.95
CA PHE A 108 -20.40 11.84 -8.96
C PHE A 108 -20.49 11.16 -7.59
N GLU A 109 -20.45 9.85 -7.62
CA GLU A 109 -20.37 9.05 -6.39
C GLU A 109 -19.05 9.31 -5.64
N PRO A 110 -19.07 9.30 -4.30
CA PRO A 110 -17.83 9.45 -3.51
C PRO A 110 -16.77 8.44 -3.91
N GLY A 111 -15.52 8.89 -3.94
CA GLY A 111 -14.37 8.12 -4.41
C GLY A 111 -14.08 8.25 -5.90
N ARG A 112 -15.04 8.73 -6.70
CA ARG A 112 -14.88 8.81 -8.15
C ARG A 112 -14.19 10.09 -8.60
N TYR A 113 -13.03 9.96 -9.19
CA TYR A 113 -12.33 11.06 -9.86
C TYR A 113 -12.96 11.39 -11.23
N PRO A 114 -12.92 12.65 -11.69
CA PRO A 114 -13.56 13.07 -12.94
C PRO A 114 -13.05 12.33 -14.19
N ASP A 115 -11.81 11.86 -14.17
CA ASP A 115 -11.16 11.12 -15.25
C ASP A 115 -11.30 9.58 -15.11
N GLN A 116 -12.09 9.10 -14.14
CA GLN A 116 -12.32 7.68 -13.90
C GLN A 116 -13.76 7.29 -14.21
N PRO A 117 -14.01 6.07 -14.74
CA PRO A 117 -15.35 5.58 -15.03
C PRO A 117 -16.16 5.25 -13.78
N ASP A 118 -15.49 4.89 -12.69
CA ASP A 118 -16.04 4.47 -11.39
C ASP A 118 -15.11 4.92 -10.25
N PRO A 119 -15.46 4.68 -8.96
CA PRO A 119 -14.63 5.12 -7.83
C PRO A 119 -13.33 4.33 -7.64
N TYR A 120 -13.10 3.28 -8.41
CA TYR A 120 -11.97 2.40 -8.18
C TYR A 120 -10.80 2.71 -9.10
N VAL A 121 -9.61 2.85 -8.52
CA VAL A 121 -8.36 3.01 -9.25
C VAL A 121 -7.62 1.66 -9.23
N PRO A 122 -7.45 0.99 -10.37
CA PRO A 122 -6.76 -0.30 -10.40
C PRO A 122 -5.26 -0.14 -10.14
N THR A 123 -4.68 -1.13 -9.46
CA THR A 123 -3.25 -1.39 -9.47
C THR A 123 -2.84 -2.04 -10.79
N ASP A 124 -1.56 -2.38 -10.97
CA ASP A 124 -1.14 -3.04 -12.21
C ASP A 124 -1.58 -4.51 -12.23
N PRO A 125 -2.46 -4.94 -13.15
CA PRO A 125 -3.01 -6.30 -13.16
C PRO A 125 -1.97 -7.37 -13.49
N GLU A 126 -0.93 -7.03 -14.25
CA GLU A 126 0.16 -7.96 -14.57
C GLU A 126 1.05 -8.20 -13.34
N LEU A 127 1.33 -7.16 -12.55
CA LEU A 127 2.04 -7.31 -11.27
C LEU A 127 1.22 -8.11 -10.26
N VAL A 128 -0.10 -7.87 -10.18
CA VAL A 128 -1.01 -8.66 -9.33
C VAL A 128 -0.97 -10.13 -9.73
N ARG A 129 -1.08 -10.44 -11.01
CA ARG A 129 -1.00 -11.83 -11.51
C ARG A 129 0.34 -12.50 -11.16
N LYS A 130 1.45 -11.78 -11.30
CA LYS A 130 2.78 -12.28 -10.93
C LYS A 130 2.89 -12.48 -9.42
N ALA A 131 2.34 -11.57 -8.61
CA ALA A 131 2.32 -11.67 -7.17
C ALA A 131 1.57 -12.93 -6.70
N LEU A 132 0.38 -13.19 -7.24
CA LEU A 132 -0.41 -14.39 -6.94
C LEU A 132 0.30 -15.69 -7.36
N LYS A 133 1.10 -15.65 -8.43
CA LYS A 133 1.94 -16.80 -8.83
C LYS A 133 3.11 -17.03 -7.88
N ALA A 134 3.77 -15.97 -7.42
CA ALA A 134 4.93 -16.06 -6.53
C ALA A 134 4.55 -16.32 -5.07
N ALA A 135 3.35 -15.91 -4.67
CA ALA A 135 2.80 -16.02 -3.33
C ALA A 135 1.32 -16.46 -3.40
N PRO A 136 1.04 -17.75 -3.61
CA PRO A 136 -0.33 -18.25 -3.81
C PRO A 136 -1.25 -18.13 -2.59
N GLU A 137 -0.69 -17.84 -1.43
CA GLU A 137 -1.45 -17.57 -0.20
C GLU A 137 -2.11 -16.18 -0.18
N LEU A 138 -1.70 -15.28 -1.08
CA LEU A 138 -2.29 -13.94 -1.17
C LEU A 138 -3.76 -14.02 -1.61
N VAL A 139 -4.57 -13.16 -0.99
CA VAL A 139 -5.96 -12.97 -1.38
C VAL A 139 -6.10 -11.63 -2.10
N PRO A 140 -6.67 -11.60 -3.32
CA PRO A 140 -6.95 -10.33 -4.00
C PRO A 140 -8.09 -9.59 -3.29
N VAL A 141 -7.93 -8.26 -3.11
CA VAL A 141 -8.84 -7.42 -2.32
C VAL A 141 -9.06 -6.05 -2.91
N VAL A 142 -10.16 -5.42 -2.49
CA VAL A 142 -10.44 -3.99 -2.66
C VAL A 142 -10.01 -3.24 -1.40
N CYS A 143 -9.26 -2.14 -1.57
CA CYS A 143 -8.75 -1.33 -0.47
C CYS A 143 -9.50 0.01 -0.39
N ALA A 144 -10.04 0.34 0.78
CA ALA A 144 -10.53 1.66 1.14
C ALA A 144 -9.36 2.48 1.70
N SER A 145 -9.01 3.59 1.07
CA SER A 145 -7.91 4.47 1.45
C SER A 145 -8.42 5.85 1.83
N ALA A 146 -7.95 6.41 2.94
CA ALA A 146 -8.34 7.73 3.43
C ALA A 146 -7.37 8.22 4.51
N ASP A 147 -7.24 9.53 4.71
CA ASP A 147 -6.47 10.12 5.81
C ASP A 147 -7.19 9.94 7.18
N LYS A 148 -7.63 8.71 7.46
CA LYS A 148 -8.34 8.35 8.70
C LYS A 148 -7.98 6.96 9.18
N PHE A 149 -7.58 6.85 10.45
CA PHE A 149 -7.52 5.56 11.13
C PHE A 149 -8.94 5.10 11.48
N VAL A 150 -9.39 4.01 10.86
CA VAL A 150 -10.75 3.48 11.05
C VAL A 150 -10.75 2.40 12.12
N ALA A 151 -11.44 2.66 13.22
CA ALA A 151 -11.59 1.73 14.33
C ALA A 151 -13.07 1.47 14.67
N GLY A 152 -13.35 0.23 15.11
CA GLY A 152 -14.67 -0.21 15.53
C GLY A 152 -15.53 -0.77 14.40
N ALA A 153 -16.29 -1.82 14.73
CA ALA A 153 -17.04 -2.63 13.78
C ALA A 153 -18.02 -1.82 12.93
N GLU A 154 -18.76 -0.88 13.53
CA GLU A 154 -19.75 -0.06 12.82
C GLU A 154 -19.14 0.70 11.63
N LYS A 155 -18.01 1.42 11.87
CA LYS A 155 -17.35 2.19 10.81
C LYS A 155 -16.73 1.31 9.74
N LYS A 156 -16.12 0.19 10.14
CA LYS A 156 -15.51 -0.78 9.24
C LYS A 156 -16.57 -1.46 8.37
N THR A 157 -17.68 -1.89 8.96
CA THR A 157 -18.82 -2.44 8.21
C THR A 157 -19.40 -1.43 7.23
N ALA A 158 -19.58 -0.17 7.64
CA ALA A 158 -20.09 0.88 6.76
C ALA A 158 -19.19 1.13 5.53
N LEU A 159 -17.87 1.05 5.68
CA LEU A 159 -16.93 1.12 4.53
C LEU A 159 -17.09 -0.07 3.58
N HIS A 160 -17.20 -1.28 4.13
CA HIS A 160 -17.44 -2.48 3.33
C HIS A 160 -18.77 -2.39 2.57
N GLU A 161 -19.85 -2.05 3.26
CA GLU A 161 -21.18 -1.95 2.65
C GLU A 161 -21.25 -0.88 1.55
N ARG A 162 -20.57 0.27 1.79
CA ARG A 162 -20.61 1.39 0.85
C ARG A 162 -19.74 1.18 -0.38
N PHE A 163 -18.54 0.62 -0.21
CA PHE A 163 -17.53 0.58 -1.26
C PHE A 163 -17.10 -0.85 -1.66
N GLY A 164 -17.68 -1.89 -1.08
CA GLY A 164 -17.25 -3.26 -1.32
C GLY A 164 -15.78 -3.50 -0.99
N ALA A 165 -15.21 -2.69 -0.09
CA ALA A 165 -13.81 -2.80 0.30
C ALA A 165 -13.63 -3.89 1.36
N ASP A 166 -12.51 -4.62 1.29
CA ASP A 166 -12.18 -5.71 2.19
C ASP A 166 -11.25 -5.26 3.32
N ILE A 167 -10.43 -4.24 3.04
CA ILE A 167 -9.43 -3.67 3.94
C ILE A 167 -9.45 -2.14 3.90
N CYS A 168 -8.88 -1.50 4.93
CA CYS A 168 -8.68 -0.04 4.95
C CYS A 168 -7.28 0.34 5.44
N GLU A 169 -6.77 1.47 4.93
CA GLU A 169 -5.49 2.05 5.30
C GLU A 169 -5.41 3.54 4.88
N MET A 170 -4.23 4.17 4.90
CA MET A 170 -4.09 5.62 4.82
C MET A 170 -3.14 6.15 3.72
N GLU A 171 -2.64 5.34 2.79
CA GLU A 171 -1.58 5.73 1.83
C GLU A 171 -1.86 5.32 0.37
N ALA A 172 -2.63 4.26 0.17
CA ALA A 172 -2.76 3.58 -1.12
C ALA A 172 -3.30 4.48 -2.23
N ALA A 173 -4.27 5.36 -1.96
CA ALA A 173 -4.80 6.24 -2.99
C ALA A 173 -3.74 7.24 -3.47
N GLY A 174 -2.98 7.84 -2.57
CA GLY A 174 -1.87 8.73 -2.92
C GLY A 174 -0.81 8.04 -3.78
N ILE A 175 -0.44 6.82 -3.41
CA ILE A 175 0.55 6.02 -4.15
C ILE A 175 0.04 5.65 -5.55
N VAL A 176 -1.15 5.03 -5.62
CA VAL A 176 -1.68 4.49 -6.89
C VAL A 176 -2.03 5.59 -7.87
N LEU A 177 -2.63 6.68 -7.41
CA LEU A 177 -2.95 7.84 -8.26
C LEU A 177 -1.69 8.50 -8.82
N THR A 178 -0.63 8.65 -8.01
CA THR A 178 0.65 9.21 -8.46
C THR A 178 1.32 8.29 -9.48
N ALA A 179 1.42 6.99 -9.18
CA ALA A 179 2.00 5.99 -10.08
C ALA A 179 1.25 5.91 -11.42
N LYS A 180 -0.09 5.91 -11.37
CA LYS A 180 -0.95 5.90 -12.58
C LYS A 180 -0.72 7.13 -13.46
N ARG A 181 -0.65 8.35 -12.87
CA ARG A 181 -0.38 9.58 -13.62
C ARG A 181 1.00 9.57 -14.29
N ALA A 182 1.97 8.98 -13.63
CA ALA A 182 3.33 8.84 -14.15
C ALA A 182 3.50 7.68 -15.14
N GLY A 183 2.49 6.83 -15.33
CA GLY A 183 2.58 5.61 -16.15
C GLY A 183 3.53 4.55 -15.56
N VAL A 184 3.74 4.56 -14.25
CA VAL A 184 4.59 3.61 -13.54
C VAL A 184 3.73 2.52 -12.90
N PRO A 185 3.99 1.22 -13.18
CA PRO A 185 3.22 0.13 -12.58
C PRO A 185 3.39 0.11 -11.06
N CYS A 186 2.29 -0.20 -10.36
CA CYS A 186 2.23 -0.20 -8.90
C CYS A 186 1.64 -1.49 -8.37
N LEU A 187 2.27 -2.05 -7.32
CA LEU A 187 1.85 -3.26 -6.62
C LEU A 187 1.76 -2.98 -5.11
N LEU A 188 0.63 -3.31 -4.50
CA LEU A 188 0.42 -3.17 -3.08
C LEU A 188 0.19 -4.53 -2.43
N ILE A 189 1.06 -4.88 -1.48
CA ILE A 189 0.97 -6.10 -0.67
C ILE A 189 0.70 -5.67 0.76
N LYS A 190 -0.33 -6.21 1.37
CA LYS A 190 -0.75 -5.80 2.72
C LYS A 190 -0.90 -7.00 3.64
N ALA A 191 -0.83 -6.76 4.95
CA ALA A 191 -1.16 -7.75 5.98
C ALA A 191 -2.09 -7.15 7.03
N VAL A 192 -3.09 -7.90 7.43
CA VAL A 192 -4.07 -7.44 8.40
C VAL A 192 -3.43 -7.33 9.79
N SER A 193 -3.50 -6.14 10.40
CA SER A 193 -3.01 -5.85 11.76
C SER A 193 -4.13 -5.76 12.79
N ASP A 194 -5.33 -5.43 12.35
CA ASP A 194 -6.51 -5.32 13.22
C ASP A 194 -7.79 -5.76 12.47
N GLY A 195 -8.54 -6.65 13.08
CA GLY A 195 -9.76 -7.22 12.51
C GLY A 195 -10.95 -6.26 12.53
N ILE A 196 -12.12 -6.72 12.06
CA ILE A 196 -13.33 -5.91 11.96
C ILE A 196 -13.76 -5.26 13.30
N THR A 197 -13.58 -5.96 14.40
CA THR A 197 -13.88 -5.44 15.75
C THR A 197 -12.71 -4.74 16.41
N GLY A 198 -11.51 -4.81 15.80
CA GLY A 198 -10.26 -4.27 16.30
C GLY A 198 -10.12 -2.76 16.08
N GLY A 199 -9.02 -2.24 16.59
CA GLY A 199 -8.65 -0.83 16.52
C GLY A 199 -7.23 -0.59 17.00
N ALA A 200 -6.95 0.58 17.63
CA ALA A 200 -5.60 1.01 17.98
C ALA A 200 -4.82 0.00 18.83
N GLU A 201 -5.43 -0.56 19.87
CA GLU A 201 -4.75 -1.52 20.76
C GLU A 201 -4.35 -2.81 20.03
N GLU A 202 -5.19 -3.29 19.11
CA GLU A 202 -4.88 -4.48 18.31
C GLU A 202 -3.79 -4.15 17.30
N PHE A 203 -3.88 -3.02 16.61
CA PHE A 203 -2.86 -2.51 15.71
C PHE A 203 -1.49 -2.41 16.41
N GLU A 204 -1.39 -1.72 17.55
CA GLU A 204 -0.13 -1.54 18.29
C GLU A 204 0.51 -2.88 18.68
N ARG A 205 -0.31 -3.87 19.05
CA ARG A 205 0.17 -5.20 19.42
C ARG A 205 0.69 -6.00 18.22
N GLU A 206 0.06 -5.87 17.07
CA GLU A 206 0.28 -6.74 15.91
C GLU A 206 1.10 -6.10 14.79
N VAL A 207 1.29 -4.78 14.78
CA VAL A 207 1.96 -4.05 13.69
C VAL A 207 3.30 -4.66 13.29
N LEU A 208 4.17 -4.91 14.24
CA LEU A 208 5.52 -5.44 13.96
C LEU A 208 5.48 -6.87 13.39
N ARG A 209 4.60 -7.72 13.93
CA ARG A 209 4.45 -9.10 13.46
C ARG A 209 3.88 -9.15 12.06
N SER A 210 2.78 -8.42 11.82
CA SER A 210 2.12 -8.36 10.52
C SER A 210 3.01 -7.72 9.46
N SER A 211 3.77 -6.67 9.81
CA SER A 211 4.77 -6.05 8.92
C SER A 211 5.84 -7.03 8.47
N LYS A 212 6.39 -7.86 9.38
CA LYS A 212 7.41 -8.87 9.05
C LYS A 212 6.86 -9.96 8.11
N ILE A 213 5.62 -10.38 8.31
CA ILE A 213 4.96 -11.32 7.42
C ILE A 213 4.75 -10.69 6.04
N CYS A 214 4.26 -9.45 6.02
CA CYS A 214 4.00 -8.71 4.79
C CYS A 214 5.25 -8.50 3.94
N ILE A 215 6.34 -8.00 4.53
CA ILE A 215 7.59 -7.75 3.78
C ILE A 215 8.22 -9.05 3.27
N SER A 216 8.07 -10.17 3.99
CA SER A 216 8.55 -11.48 3.52
C SER A 216 7.84 -11.93 2.27
N ALA A 217 6.53 -11.68 2.16
CA ALA A 217 5.77 -11.93 0.94
C ALA A 217 6.19 -10.96 -0.19
N ALA A 218 6.33 -9.67 0.12
CA ALA A 218 6.74 -8.65 -0.85
C ALA A 218 8.15 -8.93 -1.42
N ASP A 219 9.13 -9.31 -0.59
CA ASP A 219 10.48 -9.66 -1.05
C ASP A 219 10.49 -10.89 -1.97
N ARG A 220 9.74 -11.93 -1.61
CA ARG A 220 9.60 -13.12 -2.45
C ARG A 220 9.03 -12.77 -3.83
N ILE A 221 8.06 -11.85 -3.89
CA ILE A 221 7.48 -11.38 -5.14
C ILE A 221 8.51 -10.55 -5.92
N ILE A 222 9.17 -9.58 -5.28
CA ILE A 222 10.20 -8.73 -5.91
C ILE A 222 11.29 -9.59 -6.57
N ARG A 223 11.75 -10.64 -5.91
CA ARG A 223 12.75 -11.58 -6.44
C ARG A 223 12.26 -12.41 -7.61
N ALA A 224 10.93 -12.55 -7.78
CA ALA A 224 10.31 -13.29 -8.88
C ALA A 224 9.92 -12.42 -10.08
N LEU A 225 10.00 -11.08 -9.94
CA LEU A 225 9.71 -10.11 -11.01
C LEU A 225 10.90 -9.90 -11.94
#